data_97337ced5e11d927364c597516819887
#
_entry.id   97337ced5e11d927364c597516819887
#
_cell.length_a   1.000
_cell.length_b   1.000
_cell.length_c   1.000
_cell.angle_alpha   90.00
_cell.angle_beta   90.00
_cell.angle_gamma   90.00
#
_symmetry.space_group_name_H-M   'P 1'
#
loop_
_entity.id
_entity.type
_entity.pdbx_description
1 polymer ?
#
loop_
_entity_poly.entity_id
_entity_poly.type
_entity_poly.pdbx_seq_one_letter_code
_entity_poly.pdbx_strand_id
1 'polypeptide(L)'
;MDLEKRDNIKIALIGCGNWGKNIARNLSEMNALSCIYDPQSNVSKKISNDLGLPNKSLKEIFSDKDIDGIVIASSADTHIDIAKQALLSNKDVLIEKPFCLSLSDAKNISDLAEEKNKVLMVGHLLNYHNAFIKMKDLIDEYKVGSIKNIRAHRLALGLVRQNESVVYDLAAHDISMVLSITKNLPTNLQVQSIHHNSNFGPDAVSIKLSFNERVTALINCDWMCPYKEHRFSVIGTKGSLIFDDTKDWSNKLTFNPSIINEDNTINFYPLEKIEVDENEPLKNELQEFINSIQTRQNPLTDHREAIKVQTVMEMIDKKLG
;
A
#
# COMPACT_ATOMS: atom_id res chain seq x y z
N MET A 1 29.97 -10.09 -13.84
CA MET A 1 29.97 -10.96 -12.64
C MET A 1 28.57 -11.54 -12.61
N ASP A 2 28.43 -12.81 -13.07
CA ASP A 2 27.13 -13.48 -13.13
C ASP A 2 26.57 -13.57 -11.72
N LEU A 3 25.44 -12.91 -11.48
CA LEU A 3 24.66 -13.10 -10.28
C LEU A 3 24.07 -14.53 -10.40
N GLU A 4 24.68 -15.50 -9.72
CA GLU A 4 24.04 -16.80 -9.53
C GLU A 4 22.62 -16.54 -9.00
N LYS A 5 21.61 -16.87 -9.80
CA LYS A 5 20.21 -16.88 -9.38
C LYS A 5 20.13 -17.78 -8.15
N ARG A 6 19.95 -17.18 -6.97
CA ARG A 6 19.62 -17.98 -5.78
C ARG A 6 18.18 -18.46 -5.94
N ASP A 7 18.02 -19.74 -6.10
CA ASP A 7 16.69 -20.37 -6.28
C ASP A 7 15.78 -20.22 -5.06
N ASN A 8 16.33 -19.84 -3.90
CA ASN A 8 15.56 -19.76 -2.66
C ASN A 8 15.95 -18.49 -1.86
N ILE A 9 15.13 -17.46 -1.97
CA ILE A 9 15.30 -16.20 -1.22
C ILE A 9 14.92 -16.40 0.24
N LYS A 10 15.79 -15.96 1.15
CA LYS A 10 15.59 -16.04 2.59
C LYS A 10 15.26 -14.66 3.17
N ILE A 11 14.11 -14.56 3.78
CA ILE A 11 13.57 -13.30 4.35
C ILE A 11 13.48 -13.42 5.87
N ALA A 12 13.88 -12.37 6.57
CA ALA A 12 13.61 -12.18 7.98
C ALA A 12 12.40 -11.25 8.16
N LEU A 13 11.52 -11.56 9.12
CA LEU A 13 10.41 -10.70 9.52
C LEU A 13 10.74 -9.98 10.84
N ILE A 14 10.62 -8.67 10.85
CA ILE A 14 10.76 -7.82 12.04
C ILE A 14 9.40 -7.18 12.35
N GLY A 15 8.85 -7.52 13.51
CA GLY A 15 7.51 -7.15 13.93
C GLY A 15 6.49 -8.27 13.69
N CYS A 16 5.99 -8.84 14.77
CA CYS A 16 5.10 -10.01 14.79
C CYS A 16 3.71 -9.69 15.35
N GLY A 17 3.29 -8.42 15.27
CA GLY A 17 1.98 -7.95 15.67
C GLY A 17 0.83 -8.58 14.85
N ASN A 18 -0.35 -7.98 14.91
CA ASN A 18 -1.52 -8.51 14.19
C ASN A 18 -1.30 -8.66 12.69
N TRP A 19 -0.63 -7.68 12.07
CA TRP A 19 -0.33 -7.73 10.63
C TRP A 19 0.88 -8.64 10.34
N GLY A 20 1.94 -8.55 11.14
CA GLY A 20 3.12 -9.41 11.01
C GLY A 20 2.82 -10.90 11.02
N LYS A 21 1.76 -11.35 11.73
CA LYS A 21 1.29 -12.77 11.69
C LYS A 21 0.84 -13.20 10.29
N ASN A 22 0.15 -12.31 9.56
CA ASN A 22 -0.30 -12.60 8.21
C ASN A 22 0.90 -12.67 7.24
N ILE A 23 1.88 -11.77 7.41
CA ILE A 23 3.13 -11.79 6.66
C ILE A 23 3.91 -13.07 6.95
N ALA A 24 4.06 -13.44 8.24
CA ALA A 24 4.75 -14.67 8.64
C ALA A 24 4.13 -15.91 8.00
N ARG A 25 2.79 -16.03 8.04
CA ARG A 25 2.06 -17.13 7.40
C ARG A 25 2.36 -17.19 5.90
N ASN A 26 2.17 -16.09 5.17
CA ASN A 26 2.39 -16.04 3.73
C ASN A 26 3.84 -16.38 3.35
N LEU A 27 4.83 -15.76 3.98
CA LEU A 27 6.23 -16.04 3.72
C LEU A 27 6.62 -17.49 4.06
N SER A 28 6.02 -18.07 5.10
CA SER A 28 6.22 -19.48 5.45
C SER A 28 5.63 -20.41 4.40
N GLU A 29 4.41 -20.17 3.93
CA GLU A 29 3.77 -20.91 2.84
C GLU A 29 4.57 -20.84 1.52
N MET A 30 5.27 -19.71 1.30
CA MET A 30 6.14 -19.50 0.15
C MET A 30 7.56 -20.11 0.34
N ASN A 31 7.84 -20.73 1.49
CA ASN A 31 9.16 -21.23 1.89
C ASN A 31 10.27 -20.16 1.87
N ALA A 32 9.92 -18.91 2.07
CA ALA A 32 10.83 -17.76 2.05
C ALA A 32 11.18 -17.24 3.46
N LEU A 33 10.39 -17.55 4.50
CA LEU A 33 10.63 -17.07 5.87
C LEU A 33 11.76 -17.86 6.53
N SER A 34 12.83 -17.17 6.90
CA SER A 34 14.01 -17.77 7.53
C SER A 34 14.03 -17.63 9.06
N CYS A 35 13.63 -16.47 9.55
CA CYS A 35 13.57 -16.18 10.99
C CYS A 35 12.67 -14.98 11.26
N ILE A 36 12.35 -14.78 12.54
CA ILE A 36 11.52 -13.67 13.01
C ILE A 36 12.16 -12.95 14.18
N TYR A 37 11.74 -11.69 14.37
CA TYR A 37 12.07 -10.89 15.54
C TYR A 37 10.87 -10.04 15.96
N ASP A 38 10.66 -9.94 17.26
CA ASP A 38 9.75 -8.94 17.86
C ASP A 38 10.32 -8.53 19.23
N PRO A 39 10.29 -7.25 19.61
CA PRO A 39 10.77 -6.80 20.92
C PRO A 39 9.96 -7.44 22.07
N GLN A 40 8.70 -7.80 21.84
CA GLN A 40 7.90 -8.58 22.77
C GLN A 40 8.19 -10.07 22.57
N SER A 41 9.11 -10.60 23.37
CA SER A 41 9.62 -11.98 23.24
C SER A 41 8.54 -13.07 23.34
N ASN A 42 7.41 -12.82 24.01
CA ASN A 42 6.27 -13.74 24.08
C ASN A 42 5.52 -13.85 22.75
N VAL A 43 5.46 -12.73 21.99
CA VAL A 43 4.80 -12.68 20.66
C VAL A 43 5.64 -13.46 19.65
N SER A 44 6.94 -13.12 19.55
CA SER A 44 7.83 -13.80 18.60
C SER A 44 8.00 -15.30 18.92
N LYS A 45 8.14 -15.68 20.19
CA LYS A 45 8.26 -17.09 20.60
C LYS A 45 7.03 -17.92 20.19
N LYS A 46 5.83 -17.36 20.31
CA LYS A 46 4.62 -18.06 19.89
C LYS A 46 4.66 -18.38 18.40
N ILE A 47 4.90 -17.39 17.55
CA ILE A 47 4.94 -17.57 16.09
C ILE A 47 6.13 -18.47 15.68
N SER A 48 7.29 -18.29 16.32
CA SER A 48 8.47 -19.13 16.15
C SER A 48 8.16 -20.61 16.38
N ASN A 49 7.47 -20.92 17.49
CA ASN A 49 7.07 -22.29 17.81
C ASN A 49 6.02 -22.84 16.85
N ASP A 50 5.00 -22.03 16.50
CA ASP A 50 3.91 -22.43 15.62
C ASP A 50 4.41 -22.74 14.19
N LEU A 51 5.43 -22.02 13.72
CA LEU A 51 6.00 -22.17 12.37
C LEU A 51 7.30 -22.99 12.35
N GLY A 52 7.85 -23.40 13.50
CA GLY A 52 9.13 -24.13 13.59
C GLY A 52 10.35 -23.31 13.14
N LEU A 53 10.31 -21.99 13.32
CA LEU A 53 11.32 -21.05 12.82
C LEU A 53 12.15 -20.45 13.98
N PRO A 54 13.44 -20.11 13.75
CA PRO A 54 14.25 -19.46 14.76
C PRO A 54 13.78 -18.02 15.05
N ASN A 55 13.79 -17.67 16.33
CA ASN A 55 13.67 -16.29 16.79
C ASN A 55 15.08 -15.73 17.00
N LYS A 56 15.47 -14.72 16.21
CA LYS A 56 16.82 -14.11 16.24
C LYS A 56 16.76 -12.67 16.73
N SER A 57 17.83 -12.20 17.34
CA SER A 57 18.01 -10.78 17.64
C SER A 57 18.25 -9.94 16.34
N LEU A 58 17.99 -8.64 16.38
CA LEU A 58 18.30 -7.74 15.25
C LEU A 58 19.77 -7.85 14.82
N LYS A 59 20.69 -7.94 15.78
CA LYS A 59 22.14 -8.08 15.51
C LYS A 59 22.42 -9.36 14.71
N GLU A 60 21.83 -10.48 15.08
CA GLU A 60 22.00 -11.74 14.37
C GLU A 60 21.37 -11.65 12.96
N ILE A 61 20.19 -11.06 12.80
CA ILE A 61 19.52 -10.88 11.51
C ILE A 61 20.40 -10.04 10.57
N PHE A 62 20.89 -8.88 11.04
CA PHE A 62 21.69 -8.00 10.18
C PHE A 62 23.05 -8.60 9.81
N SER A 63 23.68 -9.40 10.70
CA SER A 63 24.97 -10.05 10.44
C SER A 63 24.88 -11.35 9.65
N ASP A 64 23.69 -11.95 9.52
CA ASP A 64 23.50 -13.22 8.82
C ASP A 64 23.58 -13.02 7.30
N LYS A 65 24.61 -13.59 6.69
CA LYS A 65 24.85 -13.48 5.23
C LYS A 65 23.88 -14.31 4.39
N ASP A 66 23.17 -15.25 5.03
CA ASP A 66 22.19 -16.10 4.33
C ASP A 66 20.83 -15.42 4.19
N ILE A 67 20.56 -14.35 4.93
CA ILE A 67 19.34 -13.55 4.79
C ILE A 67 19.54 -12.58 3.63
N ASP A 68 18.65 -12.64 2.64
CA ASP A 68 18.65 -11.79 1.45
C ASP A 68 17.85 -10.50 1.67
N GLY A 69 16.66 -10.60 2.29
CA GLY A 69 15.75 -9.49 2.52
C GLY A 69 15.13 -9.46 3.91
N ILE A 70 14.61 -8.30 4.26
CA ILE A 70 13.94 -8.06 5.53
C ILE A 70 12.57 -7.42 5.26
N VAL A 71 11.51 -7.98 5.88
CA VAL A 71 10.20 -7.35 5.94
C VAL A 71 10.04 -6.70 7.30
N ILE A 72 9.72 -5.40 7.33
CA ILE A 72 9.55 -4.60 8.53
C ILE A 72 8.06 -4.32 8.73
N ALA A 73 7.48 -4.91 9.77
CA ALA A 73 6.08 -4.76 10.16
C ALA A 73 5.96 -4.38 11.65
N SER A 74 6.95 -3.65 12.14
CA SER A 74 7.01 -3.07 13.49
C SER A 74 6.15 -1.79 13.59
N SER A 75 6.27 -1.03 14.66
CA SER A 75 5.64 0.30 14.76
C SER A 75 6.32 1.33 13.85
N ALA A 76 5.55 2.24 13.29
CA ALA A 76 5.99 3.20 12.27
C ALA A 76 7.20 4.06 12.68
N ASP A 77 7.30 4.38 13.95
CA ASP A 77 8.42 5.14 14.54
C ASP A 77 9.77 4.40 14.47
N THR A 78 9.75 3.08 14.31
CA THR A 78 10.96 2.25 14.20
C THR A 78 11.34 1.89 12.77
N HIS A 79 10.48 2.13 11.79
CA HIS A 79 10.65 1.70 10.40
C HIS A 79 11.99 2.15 9.81
N ILE A 80 12.29 3.43 9.91
CA ILE A 80 13.47 4.03 9.25
C ILE A 80 14.77 3.57 9.87
N ASP A 81 14.85 3.48 11.19
CA ASP A 81 16.06 3.03 11.87
C ASP A 81 16.39 1.58 11.55
N ILE A 82 15.38 0.71 11.51
CA ILE A 82 15.54 -0.70 11.17
C ILE A 82 15.91 -0.83 9.67
N ALA A 83 15.22 -0.12 8.79
CA ALA A 83 15.50 -0.14 7.35
C ALA A 83 16.92 0.35 7.04
N LYS A 84 17.38 1.42 7.70
CA LYS A 84 18.73 1.95 7.56
C LYS A 84 19.78 0.90 7.93
N GLN A 85 19.62 0.22 9.06
CA GLN A 85 20.53 -0.85 9.46
C GLN A 85 20.49 -2.03 8.50
N ALA A 86 19.32 -2.41 7.99
CA ALA A 86 19.16 -3.46 7.01
C ALA A 86 19.91 -3.15 5.70
N LEU A 87 19.70 -1.95 5.14
CA LEU A 87 20.38 -1.51 3.92
C LEU A 87 21.90 -1.43 4.09
N LEU A 88 22.38 -0.89 5.22
CA LEU A 88 23.81 -0.85 5.56
C LEU A 88 24.41 -2.25 5.72
N SER A 89 23.58 -3.23 6.09
CA SER A 89 23.95 -4.65 6.20
C SER A 89 23.74 -5.42 4.88
N ASN A 90 23.60 -4.70 3.76
CA ASN A 90 23.39 -5.28 2.42
C ASN A 90 22.12 -6.15 2.28
N LYS A 91 21.03 -5.82 3.01
CA LYS A 91 19.73 -6.49 2.86
C LYS A 91 18.79 -5.67 2.00
N ASP A 92 17.98 -6.35 1.20
CA ASP A 92 16.82 -5.77 0.54
C ASP A 92 15.69 -5.59 1.55
N VAL A 93 14.83 -4.57 1.38
CA VAL A 93 13.88 -4.19 2.42
C VAL A 93 12.48 -3.97 1.86
N LEU A 94 11.47 -4.55 2.53
CA LEU A 94 10.07 -4.19 2.41
C LEU A 94 9.63 -3.58 3.74
N ILE A 95 9.06 -2.37 3.70
CA ILE A 95 8.54 -1.66 4.86
C ILE A 95 7.01 -1.62 4.77
N GLU A 96 6.33 -2.01 5.83
CA GLU A 96 4.88 -1.82 5.95
C GLU A 96 4.50 -0.33 5.98
N LYS A 97 3.26 -0.05 5.59
CA LYS A 97 2.72 1.31 5.70
C LYS A 97 2.51 1.70 7.19
N PRO A 98 2.66 2.98 7.55
CA PRO A 98 3.16 4.07 6.72
C PRO A 98 4.68 3.91 6.48
N PHE A 99 5.13 4.33 5.31
CA PHE A 99 6.56 4.23 4.95
C PHE A 99 7.45 4.85 6.03
N CYS A 100 7.11 6.07 6.45
CA CYS A 100 7.79 6.82 7.49
C CYS A 100 6.90 7.97 7.97
N LEU A 101 7.38 8.71 8.97
CA LEU A 101 6.66 9.84 9.57
C LEU A 101 7.07 11.20 8.99
N SER A 102 8.13 11.26 8.17
CA SER A 102 8.57 12.51 7.53
C SER A 102 9.06 12.30 6.09
N LEU A 103 8.85 13.29 5.23
CA LEU A 103 9.34 13.25 3.85
C LEU A 103 10.88 13.31 3.78
N SER A 104 11.53 13.95 4.75
CA SER A 104 13.00 13.97 4.81
C SER A 104 13.58 12.58 5.05
N ASP A 105 12.97 11.81 5.95
CA ASP A 105 13.38 10.43 6.21
C ASP A 105 13.13 9.52 5.02
N ALA A 106 11.97 9.70 4.35
CA ALA A 106 11.67 9.00 3.11
C ALA A 106 12.75 9.19 2.05
N LYS A 107 13.19 10.43 1.84
CA LYS A 107 14.26 10.75 0.88
C LYS A 107 15.59 10.15 1.29
N ASN A 108 16.01 10.35 2.55
CA ASN A 108 17.28 9.85 3.05
C ASN A 108 17.41 8.33 2.95
N ILE A 109 16.35 7.60 3.30
CA ILE A 109 16.37 6.13 3.20
C ILE A 109 16.33 5.64 1.75
N SER A 110 15.66 6.40 0.89
CA SER A 110 15.59 6.17 -0.55
C SER A 110 16.97 6.32 -1.20
N ASP A 111 17.65 7.44 -0.90
CA ASP A 111 19.00 7.70 -1.40
C ASP A 111 19.99 6.62 -0.92
N LEU A 112 19.84 6.16 0.31
CA LEU A 112 20.66 5.07 0.84
C LEU A 112 20.40 3.75 0.09
N ALA A 113 19.14 3.44 -0.22
CA ALA A 113 18.80 2.23 -0.98
C ALA A 113 19.38 2.26 -2.39
N GLU A 114 19.35 3.42 -3.06
CA GLU A 114 20.00 3.62 -4.37
C GLU A 114 21.53 3.50 -4.27
N GLU A 115 22.16 4.16 -3.27
CA GLU A 115 23.62 4.04 -3.03
C GLU A 115 24.05 2.58 -2.84
N LYS A 116 23.28 1.81 -2.08
CA LYS A 116 23.57 0.40 -1.78
C LYS A 116 23.11 -0.55 -2.89
N ASN A 117 22.44 -0.05 -3.93
CA ASN A 117 21.83 -0.86 -4.99
C ASN A 117 20.92 -1.96 -4.42
N LYS A 118 20.03 -1.57 -3.49
CA LYS A 118 19.09 -2.46 -2.82
C LYS A 118 17.66 -2.17 -3.18
N VAL A 119 16.84 -3.20 -3.21
CA VAL A 119 15.40 -3.06 -3.31
C VAL A 119 14.87 -2.43 -2.02
N LEU A 120 14.13 -1.35 -2.17
CA LEU A 120 13.35 -0.74 -1.10
C LEU A 120 11.90 -0.61 -1.59
N MET A 121 11.04 -1.41 -1.00
CA MET A 121 9.63 -1.55 -1.34
C MET A 121 8.77 -1.13 -0.15
N VAL A 122 7.58 -0.59 -0.41
CA VAL A 122 6.62 -0.20 0.64
C VAL A 122 5.31 -0.94 0.48
N GLY A 123 4.72 -1.37 1.59
CA GLY A 123 3.50 -2.17 1.68
C GLY A 123 2.24 -1.43 1.28
N HIS A 124 2.18 -0.93 0.05
CA HIS A 124 0.97 -0.35 -0.53
C HIS A 124 0.10 -1.46 -1.15
N LEU A 125 -0.38 -2.35 -0.29
CA LEU A 125 -1.04 -3.61 -0.55
C LEU A 125 -2.07 -3.59 -1.68
N LEU A 126 -2.92 -2.56 -1.76
CA LEU A 126 -4.03 -2.52 -2.71
C LEU A 126 -3.58 -2.41 -4.17
N ASN A 127 -2.34 -1.99 -4.43
CA ASN A 127 -1.76 -2.03 -5.77
C ASN A 127 -1.57 -3.47 -6.29
N TYR A 128 -1.56 -4.46 -5.40
CA TYR A 128 -1.41 -5.89 -5.68
C TYR A 128 -2.73 -6.67 -5.66
N HIS A 129 -3.86 -5.97 -5.47
CA HIS A 129 -5.18 -6.58 -5.54
C HIS A 129 -5.59 -6.79 -7.00
N ASN A 130 -5.92 -8.04 -7.40
CA ASN A 130 -6.20 -8.38 -8.80
C ASN A 130 -7.31 -7.52 -9.42
N ALA A 131 -8.36 -7.18 -8.67
CA ALA A 131 -9.41 -6.29 -9.19
C ALA A 131 -8.89 -4.88 -9.49
N PHE A 132 -7.95 -4.36 -8.68
CA PHE A 132 -7.34 -3.06 -8.94
C PHE A 132 -6.32 -3.12 -10.09
N ILE A 133 -5.55 -4.20 -10.19
CA ILE A 133 -4.65 -4.44 -11.33
C ILE A 133 -5.47 -4.47 -12.62
N LYS A 134 -6.53 -5.28 -12.66
CA LYS A 134 -7.44 -5.36 -13.82
C LYS A 134 -8.10 -4.01 -14.15
N MET A 135 -8.46 -3.22 -13.12
CA MET A 135 -8.98 -1.87 -13.32
C MET A 135 -7.95 -0.98 -14.05
N LYS A 136 -6.66 -1.04 -13.65
CA LYS A 136 -5.59 -0.27 -14.31
C LYS A 136 -5.41 -0.70 -15.76
N ASP A 137 -5.39 -2.00 -16.04
CA ASP A 137 -5.27 -2.53 -17.41
C ASP A 137 -6.41 -1.99 -18.29
N LEU A 138 -7.65 -2.04 -17.81
CA LEU A 138 -8.81 -1.51 -18.55
C LEU A 138 -8.76 0.02 -18.75
N ILE A 139 -8.16 0.75 -17.82
CA ILE A 139 -7.92 2.19 -17.98
C ILE A 139 -6.87 2.43 -19.07
N ASP A 140 -5.77 1.69 -19.06
CA ASP A 140 -4.69 1.77 -20.05
C ASP A 140 -5.18 1.34 -21.44
N GLU A 141 -6.12 0.39 -21.52
CA GLU A 141 -6.88 0.02 -22.74
C GLU A 141 -7.92 1.07 -23.18
N TYR A 142 -8.01 2.20 -22.47
CA TYR A 142 -8.95 3.27 -22.78
C TYR A 142 -10.45 2.88 -22.66
N LYS A 143 -10.78 1.89 -21.82
CA LYS A 143 -12.17 1.41 -21.60
C LYS A 143 -13.07 2.53 -21.07
N VAL A 144 -12.57 3.36 -20.13
CA VAL A 144 -13.32 4.50 -19.59
C VAL A 144 -13.19 5.78 -20.42
N GLY A 145 -12.33 5.78 -21.44
CA GLY A 145 -11.95 7.00 -22.17
C GLY A 145 -11.05 7.91 -21.34
N SER A 146 -11.11 9.23 -21.56
CA SER A 146 -10.37 10.20 -20.76
C SER A 146 -10.93 10.28 -19.35
N ILE A 147 -10.06 10.14 -18.35
CA ILE A 147 -10.45 10.22 -16.93
C ILE A 147 -10.89 11.66 -16.61
N LYS A 148 -12.03 11.78 -15.94
CA LYS A 148 -12.56 13.06 -15.43
C LYS A 148 -12.45 13.16 -13.90
N ASN A 149 -12.80 12.07 -13.20
CA ASN A 149 -12.84 12.06 -11.75
C ASN A 149 -12.49 10.67 -11.20
N ILE A 150 -11.82 10.65 -10.05
CA ILE A 150 -11.58 9.45 -9.24
C ILE A 150 -12.27 9.66 -7.90
N ARG A 151 -12.92 8.63 -7.37
CA ARG A 151 -13.54 8.63 -6.05
C ARG A 151 -13.08 7.42 -5.25
N ALA A 152 -12.61 7.66 -4.05
CA ALA A 152 -12.23 6.63 -3.11
C ALA A 152 -12.99 6.83 -1.78
N HIS A 153 -13.63 5.78 -1.30
CA HIS A 153 -14.32 5.75 -0.03
C HIS A 153 -13.79 4.59 0.80
N ARG A 154 -13.27 4.91 1.98
CA ARG A 154 -12.78 3.94 2.96
C ARG A 154 -13.38 4.27 4.30
N LEU A 155 -14.60 3.81 4.46
CA LEU A 155 -15.49 4.14 5.57
C LEU A 155 -15.82 2.87 6.34
N ALA A 156 -15.69 2.89 7.65
CA ALA A 156 -16.17 1.81 8.51
C ALA A 156 -16.21 2.26 9.97
N LEU A 157 -17.21 1.82 10.72
CA LEU A 157 -17.10 1.81 12.18
C LEU A 157 -16.11 0.71 12.56
N GLY A 158 -14.92 1.10 12.97
CA GLY A 158 -13.81 0.18 13.17
C GLY A 158 -12.90 0.55 14.33
N LEU A 159 -11.67 0.06 14.25
CA LEU A 159 -10.66 0.33 15.26
C LEU A 159 -10.10 1.75 15.09
N VAL A 160 -10.43 2.63 16.02
CA VAL A 160 -9.79 3.94 16.12
C VAL A 160 -8.37 3.73 16.64
N ARG A 161 -7.39 4.17 15.85
CA ARG A 161 -5.97 4.06 16.23
C ARG A 161 -5.63 5.10 17.29
N GLN A 162 -4.75 4.73 18.22
CA GLN A 162 -4.33 5.63 19.29
C GLN A 162 -3.02 6.38 18.97
N ASN A 163 -2.26 5.91 17.98
CA ASN A 163 -0.91 6.40 17.68
C ASN A 163 -0.77 6.95 16.25
N GLU A 164 -1.85 6.95 15.47
CA GLU A 164 -1.86 7.47 14.09
C GLU A 164 -3.23 8.05 13.75
N SER A 165 -3.31 8.93 12.76
CA SER A 165 -4.59 9.49 12.28
C SER A 165 -5.21 8.63 11.19
N VAL A 166 -6.49 8.86 10.88
CA VAL A 166 -7.18 8.24 9.75
C VAL A 166 -6.47 8.45 8.41
N VAL A 167 -5.69 9.53 8.29
CA VAL A 167 -4.89 9.83 7.09
C VAL A 167 -3.83 8.77 6.90
N TYR A 168 -3.04 8.47 7.93
CA TYR A 168 -1.95 7.48 7.88
C TYR A 168 -2.46 6.04 7.87
N ASP A 169 -3.59 5.77 8.55
CA ASP A 169 -4.14 4.41 8.59
C ASP A 169 -4.87 4.06 7.28
N LEU A 170 -5.75 4.93 6.80
CA LEU A 170 -6.67 4.65 5.69
C LEU A 170 -6.32 5.38 4.39
N ALA A 171 -6.11 6.72 4.45
CA ALA A 171 -5.98 7.50 3.23
C ALA A 171 -4.71 7.20 2.44
N ALA A 172 -3.63 6.74 3.09
CA ALA A 172 -2.38 6.34 2.42
C ALA A 172 -2.61 5.29 1.33
N HIS A 173 -3.50 4.32 1.56
CA HIS A 173 -3.87 3.32 0.56
C HIS A 173 -4.52 3.93 -0.67
N ASP A 174 -5.51 4.79 -0.46
CA ASP A 174 -6.27 5.40 -1.55
C ASP A 174 -5.44 6.45 -2.30
N ILE A 175 -4.54 7.16 -1.61
CA ILE A 175 -3.55 8.07 -2.23
C ILE A 175 -2.63 7.29 -3.16
N SER A 176 -2.06 6.15 -2.71
CA SER A 176 -1.22 5.29 -3.54
C SER A 176 -1.98 4.80 -4.78
N MET A 177 -3.23 4.34 -4.63
CA MET A 177 -4.08 3.94 -5.75
C MET A 177 -4.33 5.08 -6.75
N VAL A 178 -4.65 6.28 -6.26
CA VAL A 178 -4.87 7.47 -7.10
C VAL A 178 -3.59 7.83 -7.88
N LEU A 179 -2.44 7.85 -7.19
CA LEU A 179 -1.15 8.18 -7.81
C LEU A 179 -0.72 7.12 -8.82
N SER A 180 -1.06 5.85 -8.60
CA SER A 180 -0.76 4.77 -9.55
C SER A 180 -1.54 4.89 -10.87
N ILE A 181 -2.71 5.55 -10.85
CA ILE A 181 -3.52 5.84 -12.05
C ILE A 181 -3.09 7.16 -12.70
N THR A 182 -3.00 8.24 -11.90
CA THR A 182 -2.70 9.58 -12.43
C THR A 182 -1.23 9.75 -12.83
N LYS A 183 -0.33 8.91 -12.30
CA LYS A 183 1.14 8.94 -12.50
C LYS A 183 1.83 10.23 -12.03
N ASN A 184 1.09 11.24 -11.65
CA ASN A 184 1.55 12.59 -11.32
C ASN A 184 1.20 12.97 -9.87
N LEU A 185 1.97 13.88 -9.30
CA LEU A 185 1.59 14.56 -8.06
C LEU A 185 0.44 15.55 -8.32
N PRO A 186 -0.45 15.77 -7.34
CA PRO A 186 -1.50 16.79 -7.47
C PRO A 186 -0.89 18.19 -7.52
N THR A 187 -1.48 19.05 -8.33
CA THR A 187 -1.12 20.49 -8.42
C THR A 187 -1.76 21.33 -7.34
N ASN A 188 -2.87 20.85 -6.76
CA ASN A 188 -3.56 21.47 -5.63
C ASN A 188 -4.22 20.41 -4.76
N LEU A 189 -4.33 20.73 -3.45
CA LEU A 189 -4.93 19.88 -2.44
C LEU A 189 -5.82 20.71 -1.53
N GLN A 190 -7.02 20.18 -1.26
CA GLN A 190 -7.94 20.70 -0.24
C GLN A 190 -8.27 19.55 0.71
N VAL A 191 -8.36 19.82 2.00
CA VAL A 191 -8.74 18.84 3.02
C VAL A 191 -9.73 19.44 3.99
N GLN A 192 -10.70 18.62 4.40
CA GLN A 192 -11.61 18.88 5.51
C GLN A 192 -11.50 17.71 6.47
N SER A 193 -11.51 17.98 7.77
CA SER A 193 -11.31 16.98 8.80
C SER A 193 -12.34 17.10 9.91
N ILE A 194 -12.59 15.99 10.57
CA ILE A 194 -13.44 15.86 11.76
C ILE A 194 -12.60 15.21 12.85
N HIS A 195 -12.65 15.82 14.04
CA HIS A 195 -11.97 15.36 15.25
C HIS A 195 -13.00 15.11 16.34
N HIS A 196 -13.15 13.88 16.78
CA HIS A 196 -14.08 13.51 17.85
C HIS A 196 -13.41 12.86 19.05
N ASN A 197 -12.56 11.87 18.81
CA ASN A 197 -12.03 10.99 19.85
C ASN A 197 -10.51 10.83 19.81
N SER A 198 -9.86 11.13 18.70
CA SER A 198 -8.42 10.93 18.54
C SER A 198 -7.62 12.13 19.05
N ASN A 199 -6.60 11.87 19.85
CA ASN A 199 -5.61 12.88 20.26
C ASN A 199 -4.45 13.01 19.24
N PHE A 200 -4.43 12.19 18.20
CA PHE A 200 -3.34 12.07 17.23
C PHE A 200 -3.71 12.52 15.82
N GLY A 201 -4.78 13.26 15.67
CA GLY A 201 -5.23 13.79 14.38
C GLY A 201 -6.71 13.52 14.11
N PRO A 202 -7.19 13.73 12.88
CA PRO A 202 -8.60 13.55 12.55
C PRO A 202 -9.04 12.08 12.58
N ASP A 203 -10.32 11.89 12.94
CA ASP A 203 -11.04 10.62 12.87
C ASP A 203 -11.70 10.39 11.51
N ALA A 204 -11.99 11.50 10.80
CA ALA A 204 -12.48 11.47 9.43
C ALA A 204 -11.87 12.60 8.60
N VAL A 205 -11.65 12.32 7.30
CA VAL A 205 -11.14 13.30 6.34
C VAL A 205 -11.84 13.17 4.99
N SER A 206 -12.04 14.34 4.35
CA SER A 206 -12.39 14.48 2.95
C SER A 206 -11.27 15.23 2.25
N ILE A 207 -10.61 14.57 1.29
CA ILE A 207 -9.45 15.09 0.58
C ILE A 207 -9.82 15.26 -0.90
N LYS A 208 -9.58 16.46 -1.45
CA LYS A 208 -9.67 16.70 -2.89
C LYS A 208 -8.27 16.94 -3.45
N LEU A 209 -7.85 16.10 -4.37
CA LEU A 209 -6.63 16.25 -5.14
C LEU A 209 -6.98 16.74 -6.53
N SER A 210 -6.33 17.80 -6.99
CA SER A 210 -6.49 18.32 -8.36
C SER A 210 -5.21 18.06 -9.15
N PHE A 211 -5.35 17.52 -10.35
CA PHE A 211 -4.25 17.21 -11.25
C PHE A 211 -4.34 18.09 -12.49
N ASN A 212 -3.29 18.07 -13.30
CA ASN A 212 -3.33 18.66 -14.63
C ASN A 212 -4.48 18.03 -15.46
N GLU A 213 -4.88 18.69 -16.56
CA GLU A 213 -5.92 18.20 -17.48
C GLU A 213 -7.33 18.05 -16.87
N ARG A 214 -7.60 18.78 -15.78
CA ARG A 214 -8.89 18.80 -15.08
C ARG A 214 -9.29 17.47 -14.41
N VAL A 215 -8.37 16.55 -14.22
CA VAL A 215 -8.61 15.35 -13.41
C VAL A 215 -8.66 15.73 -11.93
N THR A 216 -9.67 15.24 -11.23
CA THR A 216 -9.77 15.39 -9.76
C THR A 216 -9.94 14.05 -9.10
N ALA A 217 -9.39 13.88 -7.89
CA ALA A 217 -9.68 12.75 -7.03
C ALA A 217 -10.32 13.25 -5.72
N LEU A 218 -11.34 12.54 -5.27
CA LEU A 218 -12.01 12.76 -3.98
C LEU A 218 -11.82 11.50 -3.14
N ILE A 219 -11.17 11.65 -1.99
CA ILE A 219 -10.89 10.57 -1.05
C ILE A 219 -11.61 10.88 0.25
N ASN A 220 -12.43 9.94 0.73
CA ASN A 220 -13.13 10.05 2.00
C ASN A 220 -12.76 8.85 2.87
N CYS A 221 -12.19 9.13 4.03
CA CYS A 221 -11.82 8.13 5.04
C CYS A 221 -12.47 8.48 6.37
N ASP A 222 -13.07 7.47 7.03
CA ASP A 222 -13.79 7.68 8.27
C ASP A 222 -13.80 6.40 9.11
N TRP A 223 -13.31 6.49 10.35
CA TRP A 223 -13.34 5.39 11.33
C TRP A 223 -14.69 5.24 12.04
N MET A 224 -15.55 6.25 11.96
CA MET A 224 -16.79 6.33 12.73
C MET A 224 -18.03 6.15 11.85
N CYS A 225 -17.86 5.96 10.56
CA CYS A 225 -18.98 5.75 9.65
C CYS A 225 -19.75 4.48 10.03
N PRO A 226 -21.10 4.56 10.25
CA PRO A 226 -21.89 3.44 10.76
C PRO A 226 -22.07 2.28 9.75
N TYR A 227 -21.63 2.45 8.52
CA TYR A 227 -21.61 1.41 7.50
C TYR A 227 -20.21 1.26 6.90
N LYS A 228 -19.93 0.06 6.36
CA LYS A 228 -18.67 -0.23 5.69
C LYS A 228 -18.78 0.05 4.20
N GLU A 229 -17.88 0.89 3.68
CA GLU A 229 -17.71 1.14 2.25
C GLU A 229 -16.22 1.20 1.93
N HIS A 230 -15.74 0.25 1.13
CA HIS A 230 -14.38 0.25 0.59
C HIS A 230 -14.50 0.24 -0.94
N ARG A 231 -14.69 1.43 -1.51
CA ARG A 231 -14.98 1.59 -2.94
C ARG A 231 -14.02 2.57 -3.59
N PHE A 232 -13.50 2.16 -4.74
CA PHE A 232 -12.67 3.00 -5.60
C PHE A 232 -13.30 3.05 -6.99
N SER A 233 -13.53 4.26 -7.52
CA SER A 233 -14.22 4.45 -8.80
C SER A 233 -13.44 5.40 -9.70
N VAL A 234 -13.31 5.04 -10.98
CA VAL A 234 -12.71 5.88 -12.00
C VAL A 234 -13.77 6.22 -13.03
N ILE A 235 -14.09 7.51 -13.14
CA ILE A 235 -15.14 8.05 -13.99
C ILE A 235 -14.48 8.74 -15.18
N GLY A 236 -14.82 8.31 -16.38
CA GLY A 236 -14.29 8.83 -17.62
C GLY A 236 -15.37 9.26 -18.62
N THR A 237 -14.93 9.52 -19.85
CA THR A 237 -15.82 9.99 -20.94
C THR A 237 -16.64 8.88 -21.58
N LYS A 238 -16.26 7.60 -21.41
CA LYS A 238 -16.93 6.45 -22.00
C LYS A 238 -17.62 5.54 -20.98
N GLY A 239 -17.59 5.90 -19.71
CA GLY A 239 -18.17 5.10 -18.62
C GLY A 239 -17.32 5.18 -17.35
N SER A 240 -17.61 4.27 -16.41
CA SER A 240 -16.94 4.26 -15.12
C SER A 240 -16.58 2.85 -14.71
N LEU A 241 -15.39 2.64 -14.16
CA LEU A 241 -14.98 1.41 -13.48
C LEU A 241 -15.17 1.59 -11.98
N ILE A 242 -15.68 0.55 -11.33
CA ILE A 242 -15.97 0.54 -9.89
C ILE A 242 -15.35 -0.72 -9.28
N PHE A 243 -14.39 -0.54 -8.40
CA PHE A 243 -13.83 -1.56 -7.53
C PHE A 243 -14.45 -1.42 -6.15
N ASP A 244 -15.16 -2.45 -5.66
CA ASP A 244 -15.77 -2.49 -4.33
C ASP A 244 -15.23 -3.70 -3.56
N ASP A 245 -14.30 -3.45 -2.64
CA ASP A 245 -13.62 -4.50 -1.88
C ASP A 245 -14.51 -5.17 -0.83
N THR A 246 -15.70 -4.63 -0.58
CA THR A 246 -16.69 -5.25 0.33
C THR A 246 -17.49 -6.36 -0.34
N LYS A 247 -17.39 -6.51 -1.65
CA LYS A 247 -18.13 -7.50 -2.44
C LYS A 247 -17.36 -8.82 -2.55
N ASP A 248 -18.09 -9.88 -2.89
CA ASP A 248 -17.51 -11.14 -3.34
C ASP A 248 -16.74 -10.94 -4.67
N TRP A 249 -15.86 -11.86 -5.01
CA TRP A 249 -14.96 -11.73 -6.16
C TRP A 249 -15.69 -11.54 -7.48
N SER A 250 -16.83 -12.18 -7.67
CA SER A 250 -17.63 -12.06 -8.88
C SER A 250 -18.28 -10.67 -9.08
N ASN A 251 -18.26 -9.83 -8.07
CA ASN A 251 -18.86 -8.50 -8.05
C ASN A 251 -17.88 -7.38 -7.62
N LYS A 252 -16.60 -7.71 -7.38
CA LYS A 252 -15.59 -6.73 -6.92
C LYS A 252 -15.29 -5.66 -7.96
N LEU A 253 -15.28 -6.02 -9.24
CA LEU A 253 -15.01 -5.06 -10.31
C LEU A 253 -16.19 -5.03 -11.29
N THR A 254 -16.70 -3.83 -11.53
CA THR A 254 -17.79 -3.61 -12.49
C THR A 254 -17.47 -2.42 -13.40
N PHE A 255 -18.01 -2.46 -14.62
CA PHE A 255 -18.00 -1.34 -15.54
C PHE A 255 -19.43 -0.79 -15.72
N ASN A 256 -19.60 0.50 -15.57
CA ASN A 256 -20.84 1.21 -15.87
C ASN A 256 -20.67 1.99 -17.18
N PRO A 257 -21.27 1.54 -18.29
CA PRO A 257 -21.16 2.24 -19.58
C PRO A 257 -22.10 3.46 -19.68
N SER A 258 -22.89 3.75 -18.65
CA SER A 258 -23.78 4.92 -18.66
C SER A 258 -22.98 6.23 -18.68
N ILE A 259 -23.37 7.14 -19.54
CA ILE A 259 -22.69 8.43 -19.76
C ILE A 259 -23.68 9.59 -19.79
N ILE A 260 -23.20 10.77 -19.46
CA ILE A 260 -23.90 12.04 -19.66
C ILE A 260 -23.41 12.63 -20.99
N ASN A 261 -24.34 12.85 -21.90
CA ASN A 261 -24.08 13.46 -23.22
C ASN A 261 -23.82 14.98 -23.09
N GLU A 262 -23.37 15.60 -24.17
CA GLU A 262 -23.12 17.06 -24.23
C GLU A 262 -24.40 17.89 -24.04
N ASP A 263 -25.56 17.38 -24.43
CA ASP A 263 -26.88 17.96 -24.25
C ASP A 263 -27.47 17.73 -22.86
N ASN A 264 -26.71 17.16 -21.92
CA ASN A 264 -27.10 16.74 -20.57
C ASN A 264 -28.13 15.60 -20.52
N THR A 265 -28.42 14.94 -21.61
CA THR A 265 -29.16 13.68 -21.58
C THR A 265 -28.30 12.55 -21.03
N ILE A 266 -28.93 11.52 -20.45
CA ILE A 266 -28.23 10.38 -19.87
C ILE A 266 -28.58 9.11 -20.68
N ASN A 267 -27.56 8.44 -21.16
CA ASN A 267 -27.71 7.09 -21.71
C ASN A 267 -27.47 6.10 -20.56
N PHE A 268 -28.53 5.42 -20.14
CA PHE A 268 -28.47 4.38 -19.12
C PHE A 268 -28.23 3.02 -19.75
N TYR A 269 -27.25 2.29 -19.20
CA TYR A 269 -26.94 0.92 -19.56
C TYR A 269 -26.78 0.08 -18.30
N PRO A 270 -27.03 -1.25 -18.36
CA PRO A 270 -26.78 -2.12 -17.21
C PRO A 270 -25.30 -2.18 -16.85
N LEU A 271 -25.03 -2.42 -15.57
CA LEU A 271 -23.67 -2.68 -15.09
C LEU A 271 -23.12 -3.98 -15.70
N GLU A 272 -21.91 -3.94 -16.21
CA GLU A 272 -21.16 -5.08 -16.68
C GLU A 272 -20.26 -5.59 -15.55
N LYS A 273 -20.33 -6.88 -15.24
CA LYS A 273 -19.37 -7.51 -14.32
C LYS A 273 -18.07 -7.78 -15.06
N ILE A 274 -16.95 -7.47 -14.42
CA ILE A 274 -15.62 -7.79 -14.95
C ILE A 274 -15.08 -8.98 -14.16
N GLU A 275 -14.79 -10.06 -14.87
CA GLU A 275 -14.17 -11.24 -14.27
C GLU A 275 -12.76 -10.93 -13.77
N VAL A 276 -12.47 -11.35 -12.57
CA VAL A 276 -11.19 -11.17 -11.89
C VAL A 276 -10.84 -12.43 -11.12
N ASP A 277 -9.64 -12.94 -11.33
CA ASP A 277 -9.16 -14.09 -10.58
C ASP A 277 -9.00 -13.75 -9.10
N GLU A 278 -9.51 -14.63 -8.25
CA GLU A 278 -9.36 -14.50 -6.80
C GLU A 278 -7.89 -14.60 -6.40
N ASN A 279 -7.47 -13.71 -5.51
CA ASN A 279 -6.11 -13.73 -4.97
C ASN A 279 -6.06 -13.22 -3.52
N GLU A 280 -4.97 -13.47 -2.85
CA GLU A 280 -4.59 -12.80 -1.60
C GLU A 280 -3.60 -11.68 -1.93
N PRO A 281 -3.99 -10.40 -1.85
CA PRO A 281 -3.11 -9.28 -2.24
C PRO A 281 -1.76 -9.28 -1.50
N LEU A 282 -1.74 -9.67 -0.22
CA LEU A 282 -0.51 -9.78 0.55
C LEU A 282 0.45 -10.82 -0.03
N LYS A 283 -0.06 -11.93 -0.54
CA LYS A 283 0.76 -12.95 -1.20
C LYS A 283 1.40 -12.42 -2.47
N ASN A 284 0.64 -11.67 -3.28
CA ASN A 284 1.16 -11.03 -4.49
C ASN A 284 2.23 -9.98 -4.16
N GLU A 285 2.01 -9.17 -3.15
CA GLU A 285 2.97 -8.16 -2.69
C GLU A 285 4.29 -8.79 -2.24
N LEU A 286 4.23 -9.82 -1.41
CA LEU A 286 5.42 -10.55 -0.94
C LEU A 286 6.12 -11.29 -2.09
N GLN A 287 5.37 -11.84 -3.05
CA GLN A 287 5.94 -12.46 -4.24
C GLN A 287 6.67 -11.44 -5.11
N GLU A 288 6.12 -10.23 -5.26
CA GLU A 288 6.78 -9.14 -5.97
C GLU A 288 8.10 -8.75 -5.29
N PHE A 289 8.12 -8.66 -3.96
CA PHE A 289 9.36 -8.40 -3.21
C PHE A 289 10.41 -9.48 -3.47
N ILE A 290 10.04 -10.75 -3.39
CA ILE A 290 10.93 -11.88 -3.68
C ILE A 290 11.47 -11.80 -5.13
N ASN A 291 10.58 -11.58 -6.11
CA ASN A 291 10.95 -11.44 -7.50
C ASN A 291 11.92 -10.26 -7.72
N SER A 292 11.66 -9.13 -7.06
CA SER A 292 12.54 -7.96 -7.16
C SER A 292 13.94 -8.22 -6.59
N ILE A 293 14.06 -8.99 -5.50
CA ILE A 293 15.35 -9.43 -4.98
C ILE A 293 16.08 -10.32 -6.00
N GLN A 294 15.36 -11.26 -6.65
CA GLN A 294 15.96 -12.19 -7.63
C GLN A 294 16.38 -11.51 -8.93
N THR A 295 15.53 -10.63 -9.45
CA THR A 295 15.69 -10.04 -10.78
C THR A 295 16.37 -8.69 -10.78
N ARG A 296 16.47 -8.05 -9.62
CA ARG A 296 16.91 -6.65 -9.46
C ARG A 296 16.03 -5.64 -10.21
N GLN A 297 14.82 -6.04 -10.56
CA GLN A 297 13.82 -5.10 -11.09
C GLN A 297 13.12 -4.36 -9.95
N ASN A 298 12.79 -3.09 -10.20
CA ASN A 298 12.06 -2.30 -9.21
C ASN A 298 10.64 -2.84 -9.04
N PRO A 299 10.18 -3.02 -7.79
CA PRO A 299 8.79 -3.40 -7.53
C PRO A 299 7.82 -2.26 -7.89
N LEU A 300 6.56 -2.59 -8.07
CA LEU A 300 5.50 -1.62 -8.39
C LEU A 300 5.39 -0.51 -7.34
N THR A 301 5.56 -0.84 -6.06
CA THR A 301 5.53 0.10 -4.94
C THR A 301 6.95 0.32 -4.39
N ASP A 302 7.86 0.74 -5.28
CA ASP A 302 9.23 1.08 -4.90
C ASP A 302 9.29 2.36 -4.05
N HIS A 303 10.47 2.67 -3.53
CA HIS A 303 10.69 3.86 -2.72
C HIS A 303 10.33 5.17 -3.44
N ARG A 304 10.34 5.23 -4.78
CA ARG A 304 9.98 6.43 -5.57
C ARG A 304 8.48 6.63 -5.59
N GLU A 305 7.71 5.56 -5.71
CA GLU A 305 6.25 5.58 -5.54
C GLU A 305 5.92 6.02 -4.10
N ALA A 306 6.57 5.43 -3.12
CA ALA A 306 6.36 5.75 -1.71
C ALA A 306 6.67 7.22 -1.36
N ILE A 307 7.72 7.81 -1.94
CA ILE A 307 8.02 9.25 -1.80
C ILE A 307 6.87 10.10 -2.34
N LYS A 308 6.24 9.72 -3.46
CA LYS A 308 5.08 10.47 -3.98
C LYS A 308 3.91 10.41 -3.01
N VAL A 309 3.61 9.23 -2.46
CA VAL A 309 2.57 9.07 -1.43
C VAL A 309 2.91 9.92 -0.21
N GLN A 310 4.13 9.83 0.33
CA GLN A 310 4.57 10.60 1.48
C GLN A 310 4.53 12.11 1.22
N THR A 311 4.82 12.55 0.00
CA THR A 311 4.70 13.97 -0.40
C THR A 311 3.26 14.45 -0.26
N VAL A 312 2.29 13.67 -0.74
CA VAL A 312 0.85 14.03 -0.61
C VAL A 312 0.42 14.00 0.85
N MET A 313 0.89 13.03 1.64
CA MET A 313 0.62 12.95 3.07
C MET A 313 1.11 14.20 3.81
N GLU A 314 2.35 14.64 3.55
CA GLU A 314 2.90 15.88 4.13
C GLU A 314 2.13 17.14 3.68
N MET A 315 1.64 17.16 2.43
CA MET A 315 0.78 18.26 1.96
C MET A 315 -0.54 18.30 2.75
N ILE A 316 -1.10 17.14 3.11
CA ILE A 316 -2.31 17.03 3.92
C ILE A 316 -2.02 17.53 5.34
N ASP A 317 -0.95 17.06 5.98
CA ASP A 317 -0.58 17.45 7.33
C ASP A 317 -0.40 18.98 7.45
N LYS A 318 0.26 19.61 6.46
CA LYS A 318 0.41 21.08 6.39
C LYS A 318 -0.91 21.84 6.26
N LYS A 319 -1.99 21.19 5.84
CA LYS A 319 -3.32 21.79 5.73
C LYS A 319 -4.18 21.54 6.97
N LEU A 320 -3.86 20.47 7.71
CA LEU A 320 -4.55 20.12 8.95
C LEU A 320 -4.03 20.94 10.14
N GLY A 321 -2.84 21.53 10.05
CA GLY A 321 -2.20 22.40 11.04
C GLY A 321 -1.27 21.68 11.93
#